data_c7782610d2f14d17d43d7b549f70b8d2
#
_entry.id   c7782610d2f14d17d43d7b549f70b8d2
#
_cell.length_a   1.000
_cell.length_b   1.000
_cell.length_c   1.000
_cell.angle_alpha   90.00
_cell.angle_beta   90.00
_cell.angle_gamma   90.00
#
_symmetry.space_group_name_H-M   'P 1'
#
loop_
_entity.id
_entity.type
_entity.pdbx_description
1 polymer ?
#
loop_
_entity_poly.entity_id
_entity_poly.type
_entity_poly.pdbx_seq_one_letter_code
_entity_poly.pdbx_strand_id
1 'polypeptide(L)'
;MRKSALWCIPCTFFVIATVLNLAGKLIGLHELSAIVKPALLPLLTATTLAYLMGQEHPHYRGAGLLTAAQLFGCAGDILLIPSGFPYFAGGMVAFLIGHICYMGLFGGYSWKGLGAGAWAIAIVIMGATVFGLVKAIGINGVMFWPMLIYGFGLMMLIFSALAGVLRMPRRSRGTWWILLAGALLFTFSDALIAMETFDVLSFSTRPFVIMLTYLAAQALLAVGGIRLILRK
;
A
#
# COMPACT_ATOMS: atom_id res chain seq x y z
N MET A 1 12.66 -31.68 -5.80
CA MET A 1 13.53 -30.54 -6.02
C MET A 1 13.40 -29.60 -4.82
N ARG A 2 14.50 -29.23 -4.16
CA ARG A 2 14.50 -28.24 -3.07
C ARG A 2 14.01 -26.91 -3.65
N LYS A 3 12.81 -26.46 -3.27
CA LYS A 3 12.36 -25.08 -3.53
C LYS A 3 13.42 -24.17 -2.92
N SER A 4 14.11 -23.41 -3.75
CA SER A 4 15.25 -22.60 -3.29
C SER A 4 14.78 -21.67 -2.17
N ALA A 5 15.38 -21.74 -0.99
CA ALA A 5 15.11 -20.85 0.13
C ALA A 5 15.74 -19.44 -0.07
N LEU A 6 16.07 -19.09 -1.32
CA LEU A 6 16.72 -17.83 -1.67
C LEU A 6 15.93 -16.59 -1.23
N TRP A 7 14.60 -16.70 -1.15
CA TRP A 7 13.75 -15.61 -0.65
C TRP A 7 13.97 -15.29 0.84
N CYS A 8 14.52 -16.26 1.61
CA CYS A 8 14.78 -16.05 3.05
C CYS A 8 15.82 -14.95 3.28
N ILE A 9 16.83 -14.83 2.40
CA ILE A 9 17.89 -13.84 2.55
C ILE A 9 17.33 -12.42 2.50
N PRO A 10 16.69 -11.95 1.41
CA PRO A 10 16.13 -10.60 1.39
C PRO A 10 15.01 -10.41 2.42
N CYS A 11 14.25 -11.46 2.77
CA CYS A 11 13.24 -11.41 3.82
C CYS A 11 13.87 -11.10 5.19
N THR A 12 14.98 -11.76 5.54
CA THR A 12 15.69 -11.49 6.81
C THR A 12 16.20 -10.06 6.85
N PHE A 13 16.79 -9.56 5.76
CA PHE A 13 17.24 -8.17 5.69
C PHE A 13 16.07 -7.19 5.75
N PHE A 14 14.92 -7.49 5.13
CA PHE A 14 13.71 -6.69 5.25
C PHE A 14 13.23 -6.59 6.70
N VAL A 15 13.21 -7.71 7.42
CA VAL A 15 12.80 -7.73 8.84
C VAL A 15 13.77 -6.92 9.69
N ILE A 16 15.08 -7.10 9.51
CA ILE A 16 16.10 -6.32 10.24
C ILE A 16 15.95 -4.82 9.96
N ALA A 17 15.84 -4.44 8.69
CA ALA A 17 15.66 -3.04 8.27
C ALA A 17 14.36 -2.46 8.84
N THR A 18 13.27 -3.24 8.87
CA THR A 18 11.99 -2.85 9.49
C THR A 18 12.18 -2.55 10.97
N VAL A 19 12.84 -3.44 11.72
CA VAL A 19 13.08 -3.25 13.16
C VAL A 19 13.95 -2.02 13.41
N LEU A 20 15.02 -1.83 12.62
CA LEU A 20 15.91 -0.67 12.74
C LEU A 20 15.17 0.64 12.43
N ASN A 21 14.34 0.66 11.37
CA ASN A 21 13.55 1.83 11.03
C ASN A 21 12.55 2.19 12.11
N LEU A 22 11.79 1.21 12.61
CA LEU A 22 10.78 1.41 13.66
C LEU A 22 11.44 1.82 15.00
N ALA A 23 12.53 1.17 15.39
CA ALA A 23 13.30 1.56 16.57
C ALA A 23 13.82 2.99 16.44
N GLY A 24 14.41 3.36 15.30
CA GLY A 24 14.86 4.72 15.02
C GLY A 24 13.77 5.76 15.18
N LYS A 25 12.54 5.45 14.70
CA LYS A 25 11.37 6.34 14.86
C LYS A 25 10.92 6.44 16.32
N LEU A 26 10.98 5.35 17.08
CA LEU A 26 10.51 5.31 18.46
C LEU A 26 11.45 6.05 19.42
N ILE A 27 12.77 5.89 19.23
CA ILE A 27 13.79 6.48 20.12
C ILE A 27 14.37 7.80 19.60
N GLY A 28 13.82 8.35 18.52
CA GLY A 28 14.20 9.67 17.98
C GLY A 28 15.48 9.68 17.14
N LEU A 29 16.02 8.51 16.72
CA LEU A 29 17.15 8.43 15.79
C LEU A 29 16.68 8.60 14.34
N HIS A 30 16.29 9.83 13.99
CA HIS A 30 15.69 10.14 12.68
C HIS A 30 16.62 9.88 11.51
N GLU A 31 17.92 10.12 11.66
CA GLU A 31 18.92 9.86 10.62
C GLU A 31 19.03 8.38 10.28
N LEU A 32 19.09 7.50 11.28
CA LEU A 32 19.10 6.05 11.08
C LEU A 32 17.85 5.61 10.31
N SER A 33 16.69 6.10 10.71
CA SER A 33 15.43 5.79 10.06
C SER A 33 15.42 6.27 8.60
N ALA A 34 15.95 7.47 8.30
CA ALA A 34 16.01 8.04 6.96
C ALA A 34 16.96 7.24 6.04
N ILE A 35 18.10 6.78 6.57
CA ILE A 35 19.06 5.95 5.81
C ILE A 35 18.49 4.57 5.47
N VAL A 36 17.75 3.97 6.42
CA VAL A 36 17.20 2.61 6.24
C VAL A 36 15.93 2.59 5.38
N LYS A 37 15.14 3.65 5.41
CA LYS A 37 13.83 3.73 4.74
C LYS A 37 13.88 3.38 3.25
N PRO A 38 14.82 3.88 2.43
CA PRO A 38 14.90 3.55 1.00
C PRO A 38 15.16 2.07 0.70
N ALA A 39 15.70 1.29 1.64
CA ALA A 39 16.00 -0.12 1.45
C ALA A 39 14.79 -1.03 1.72
N LEU A 40 13.76 -0.57 2.43
CA LEU A 40 12.65 -1.39 2.89
C LEU A 40 11.86 -2.02 1.73
N LEU A 41 11.34 -1.21 0.82
CA LEU A 41 10.54 -1.72 -0.29
C LEU A 41 11.36 -2.51 -1.31
N PRO A 42 12.60 -2.14 -1.69
CA PRO A 42 13.47 -2.99 -2.51
C PRO A 42 13.71 -4.37 -1.91
N LEU A 43 13.92 -4.47 -0.59
CA LEU A 43 14.09 -5.76 0.09
C LEU A 43 12.80 -6.59 0.09
N LEU A 44 11.64 -5.95 0.29
CA LEU A 44 10.34 -6.61 0.16
C LEU A 44 10.08 -7.08 -1.27
N THR A 45 10.43 -6.25 -2.26
CA THR A 45 10.31 -6.59 -3.69
C THR A 45 11.22 -7.77 -4.05
N ALA A 46 12.47 -7.73 -3.61
CA ALA A 46 13.41 -8.85 -3.81
C ALA A 46 12.90 -10.15 -3.16
N THR A 47 12.33 -10.05 -1.96
CA THR A 47 11.69 -11.18 -1.27
C THR A 47 10.54 -11.75 -2.09
N THR A 48 9.64 -10.88 -2.58
CA THR A 48 8.49 -11.23 -3.41
C THR A 48 8.92 -11.93 -4.68
N LEU A 49 9.88 -11.35 -5.41
CA LEU A 49 10.40 -11.91 -6.67
C LEU A 49 11.12 -13.24 -6.45
N ALA A 50 12.02 -13.33 -5.48
CA ALA A 50 12.74 -14.55 -5.18
C ALA A 50 11.78 -15.68 -4.78
N TYR A 51 10.71 -15.38 -4.05
CA TYR A 51 9.68 -16.35 -3.70
C TYR A 51 8.90 -16.82 -4.95
N LEU A 52 8.45 -15.89 -5.80
CA LEU A 52 7.68 -16.21 -7.02
C LEU A 52 8.51 -16.97 -8.05
N MET A 53 9.79 -16.63 -8.21
CA MET A 53 10.72 -17.36 -9.10
C MET A 53 10.94 -18.83 -8.67
N GLY A 54 10.79 -19.13 -7.39
CA GLY A 54 10.85 -20.50 -6.85
C GLY A 54 9.56 -21.32 -7.04
N GLN A 55 8.49 -20.73 -7.61
CA GLN A 55 7.20 -21.39 -7.80
C GLN A 55 7.03 -21.87 -9.25
N GLU A 56 6.28 -22.98 -9.40
CA GLU A 56 5.88 -23.47 -10.72
C GLU A 56 4.72 -22.61 -11.27
N HIS A 57 4.90 -22.06 -12.49
CA HIS A 57 3.87 -21.32 -13.23
C HIS A 57 3.21 -20.14 -12.48
N PRO A 58 3.97 -19.14 -12.03
CA PRO A 58 3.36 -17.91 -11.50
C PRO A 58 2.66 -17.15 -12.62
N HIS A 59 1.56 -16.45 -12.28
CA HIS A 59 0.87 -15.58 -13.23
C HIS A 59 1.72 -14.32 -13.48
N TYR A 60 2.51 -14.30 -14.57
CA TYR A 60 3.51 -13.26 -14.83
C TYR A 60 2.97 -11.83 -14.83
N ARG A 61 1.78 -11.59 -15.41
CA ARG A 61 1.15 -10.27 -15.37
C ARG A 61 0.87 -9.83 -13.92
N GLY A 62 0.38 -10.73 -13.09
CA GLY A 62 0.14 -10.44 -11.67
C GLY A 62 1.45 -10.16 -10.92
N ALA A 63 2.50 -10.94 -11.19
CA ALA A 63 3.82 -10.71 -10.62
C ALA A 63 4.38 -9.33 -11.01
N GLY A 64 4.25 -8.95 -12.28
CA GLY A 64 4.65 -7.62 -12.77
C GLY A 64 3.89 -6.48 -12.09
N LEU A 65 2.57 -6.61 -11.92
CA LEU A 65 1.75 -5.61 -11.22
C LEU A 65 2.14 -5.48 -9.74
N LEU A 66 2.36 -6.59 -9.05
CA LEU A 66 2.79 -6.57 -7.65
C LEU A 66 4.18 -5.93 -7.49
N THR A 67 5.11 -6.29 -8.35
CA THR A 67 6.47 -5.70 -8.37
C THR A 67 6.41 -4.20 -8.66
N ALA A 68 5.64 -3.77 -9.67
CA ALA A 68 5.47 -2.36 -10.00
C ALA A 68 4.86 -1.58 -8.83
N ALA A 69 3.83 -2.13 -8.17
CA ALA A 69 3.23 -1.50 -6.99
C ALA A 69 4.24 -1.25 -5.88
N GLN A 70 5.11 -2.23 -5.59
CA GLN A 70 6.16 -2.10 -4.58
C GLN A 70 7.26 -1.11 -4.99
N LEU A 71 7.67 -1.09 -6.26
CA LEU A 71 8.68 -0.14 -6.77
C LEU A 71 8.15 1.29 -6.77
N PHE A 72 6.90 1.52 -7.14
CA PHE A 72 6.28 2.85 -7.03
C PHE A 72 6.08 3.25 -5.56
N GLY A 73 5.80 2.31 -4.66
CA GLY A 73 5.83 2.55 -3.22
C GLY A 73 7.22 3.00 -2.76
N CYS A 74 8.29 2.33 -3.20
CA CYS A 74 9.67 2.75 -2.92
C CYS A 74 9.96 4.17 -3.43
N ALA A 75 9.54 4.50 -4.66
CA ALA A 75 9.69 5.83 -5.21
C ALA A 75 8.96 6.88 -4.35
N GLY A 76 7.74 6.57 -3.90
CA GLY A 76 6.96 7.40 -2.97
C GLY A 76 7.69 7.61 -1.65
N ASP A 77 8.24 6.54 -1.06
CA ASP A 77 9.02 6.61 0.18
C ASP A 77 10.25 7.52 0.08
N ILE A 78 10.98 7.43 -1.03
CA ILE A 78 12.17 8.26 -1.29
C ILE A 78 11.76 9.72 -1.50
N LEU A 79 10.69 9.97 -2.26
CA LEU A 79 10.18 11.32 -2.50
C LEU A 79 9.65 12.00 -1.24
N LEU A 80 9.17 11.23 -0.25
CA LEU A 80 8.73 11.78 1.03
C LEU A 80 9.88 11.98 2.06
N ILE A 81 11.15 11.73 1.71
CA ILE A 81 12.28 12.00 2.61
C ILE A 81 12.57 13.51 2.67
N PRO A 82 12.74 14.23 1.55
CA PRO A 82 12.90 15.67 1.60
C PRO A 82 11.58 16.38 1.93
N SER A 83 11.67 17.51 2.60
CA SER A 83 10.53 18.38 2.84
C SER A 83 10.21 19.24 1.62
N GLY A 84 8.95 19.63 1.48
CA GLY A 84 8.48 20.59 0.48
C GLY A 84 7.40 20.04 -0.45
N PHE A 85 6.61 20.97 -0.97
CA PHE A 85 5.44 20.67 -1.80
C PHE A 85 5.73 19.76 -3.02
N PRO A 86 6.79 19.99 -3.84
CA PRO A 86 7.05 19.14 -4.99
C PRO A 86 7.34 17.68 -4.62
N TYR A 87 8.05 17.46 -3.52
CA TYR A 87 8.37 16.12 -3.04
C TYR A 87 7.13 15.41 -2.50
N PHE A 88 6.30 16.11 -1.73
CA PHE A 88 5.04 15.56 -1.24
C PHE A 88 4.11 15.20 -2.40
N ALA A 89 3.92 16.10 -3.37
CA ALA A 89 3.08 15.85 -4.54
C ALA A 89 3.63 14.69 -5.40
N GLY A 90 4.95 14.65 -5.60
CA GLY A 90 5.61 13.55 -6.31
C GLY A 90 5.43 12.21 -5.61
N GLY A 91 5.56 12.18 -4.28
CA GLY A 91 5.29 11.00 -3.44
C GLY A 91 3.87 10.49 -3.59
N MET A 92 2.87 11.40 -3.52
CA MET A 92 1.46 11.06 -3.75
C MET A 92 1.23 10.44 -5.13
N VAL A 93 1.81 11.02 -6.19
CA VAL A 93 1.68 10.47 -7.56
C VAL A 93 2.30 9.08 -7.63
N ALA A 94 3.49 8.88 -7.07
CA ALA A 94 4.15 7.57 -7.05
C ALA A 94 3.30 6.52 -6.31
N PHE A 95 2.80 6.83 -5.11
CA PHE A 95 1.92 5.92 -4.38
C PHE A 95 0.61 5.65 -5.12
N LEU A 96 0.00 6.67 -5.76
CA LEU A 96 -1.22 6.48 -6.56
C LEU A 96 -1.00 5.50 -7.72
N ILE A 97 0.13 5.60 -8.42
CA ILE A 97 0.50 4.63 -9.46
C ILE A 97 0.65 3.23 -8.87
N GLY A 98 1.28 3.11 -7.69
CA GLY A 98 1.36 1.86 -6.95
C GLY A 98 -0.02 1.27 -6.61
N HIS A 99 -0.96 2.11 -6.16
CA HIS A 99 -2.35 1.69 -5.90
C HIS A 99 -3.06 1.23 -7.18
N ILE A 100 -2.85 1.91 -8.30
CA ILE A 100 -3.40 1.49 -9.62
C ILE A 100 -2.85 0.10 -9.99
N CYS A 101 -1.58 -0.18 -9.74
CA CYS A 101 -1.01 -1.51 -9.96
C CYS A 101 -1.65 -2.57 -9.05
N TYR A 102 -1.85 -2.29 -7.76
CA TYR A 102 -2.58 -3.18 -6.85
C TYR A 102 -4.03 -3.40 -7.32
N MET A 103 -4.73 -2.33 -7.71
CA MET A 103 -6.08 -2.42 -8.24
C MET A 103 -6.14 -3.25 -9.53
N GLY A 104 -5.15 -3.13 -10.41
CA GLY A 104 -5.02 -3.96 -11.60
C GLY A 104 -4.87 -5.44 -11.27
N LEU A 105 -4.13 -5.77 -10.20
CA LEU A 105 -3.99 -7.13 -9.69
C LEU A 105 -5.30 -7.63 -9.08
N PHE A 106 -5.97 -6.85 -8.22
CA PHE A 106 -7.20 -7.25 -7.53
C PHE A 106 -8.40 -7.30 -8.47
N GLY A 107 -8.55 -6.28 -9.32
CA GLY A 107 -9.67 -6.10 -10.23
C GLY A 107 -9.82 -7.24 -11.23
N GLY A 108 -8.72 -7.84 -11.65
CA GLY A 108 -8.73 -9.03 -12.49
C GLY A 108 -9.56 -10.19 -11.91
N TYR A 109 -9.78 -10.20 -10.60
CA TYR A 109 -10.56 -11.20 -9.88
C TYR A 109 -11.87 -10.61 -9.30
N SER A 110 -11.79 -9.51 -8.55
CA SER A 110 -12.90 -9.01 -7.72
C SER A 110 -13.94 -8.18 -8.49
N TRP A 111 -13.56 -7.58 -9.62
CA TRP A 111 -14.47 -6.72 -10.40
C TRP A 111 -15.33 -7.49 -11.40
N LYS A 112 -14.97 -8.72 -11.76
CA LYS A 112 -15.70 -9.52 -12.74
C LYS A 112 -17.17 -9.70 -12.32
N GLY A 113 -18.10 -9.29 -13.22
CA GLY A 113 -19.52 -9.41 -12.98
C GLY A 113 -20.09 -8.42 -11.94
N LEU A 114 -19.40 -7.33 -11.62
CA LEU A 114 -19.99 -6.19 -10.94
C LEU A 114 -20.88 -5.44 -11.92
N GLY A 115 -22.17 -5.31 -11.59
CA GLY A 115 -23.11 -4.54 -12.41
C GLY A 115 -22.88 -3.03 -12.34
N ALA A 116 -23.35 -2.29 -13.33
CA ALA A 116 -23.22 -0.83 -13.39
C ALA A 116 -23.79 -0.12 -12.15
N GLY A 117 -24.92 -0.62 -11.61
CA GLY A 117 -25.51 -0.07 -10.37
C GLY A 117 -24.59 -0.20 -9.15
N ALA A 118 -23.92 -1.34 -8.99
CA ALA A 118 -22.96 -1.52 -7.89
C ALA A 118 -21.76 -0.57 -8.03
N TRP A 119 -21.27 -0.36 -9.25
CA TRP A 119 -20.22 0.62 -9.54
C TRP A 119 -20.68 2.05 -9.25
N ALA A 120 -21.87 2.44 -9.69
CA ALA A 120 -22.41 3.78 -9.44
C ALA A 120 -22.52 4.07 -7.93
N ILE A 121 -23.09 3.14 -7.16
CA ILE A 121 -23.22 3.27 -5.70
C ILE A 121 -21.83 3.38 -5.06
N ALA A 122 -20.89 2.51 -5.44
CA ALA A 122 -19.54 2.53 -4.89
C ALA A 122 -18.82 3.85 -5.18
N ILE A 123 -18.89 4.36 -6.41
CA ILE A 123 -18.28 5.65 -6.81
C ILE A 123 -18.87 6.81 -6.01
N VAL A 124 -20.20 6.85 -5.86
CA VAL A 124 -20.87 7.92 -5.09
C VAL A 124 -20.46 7.86 -3.61
N ILE A 125 -20.48 6.68 -2.99
CA ILE A 125 -20.09 6.54 -1.57
C ILE A 125 -18.61 6.93 -1.38
N MET A 126 -17.71 6.41 -2.22
CA MET A 126 -16.27 6.73 -2.13
C MET A 126 -16.02 8.21 -2.35
N GLY A 127 -16.62 8.80 -3.37
CA GLY A 127 -16.49 10.24 -3.67
C GLY A 127 -17.02 11.12 -2.53
N ALA A 128 -18.19 10.81 -2.01
CA ALA A 128 -18.78 11.54 -0.87
C ALA A 128 -17.93 11.42 0.39
N THR A 129 -17.41 10.22 0.68
CA THR A 129 -16.53 9.98 1.85
C THR A 129 -15.24 10.78 1.73
N VAL A 130 -14.56 10.72 0.59
CA VAL A 130 -13.30 11.45 0.39
C VAL A 130 -13.53 12.94 0.40
N PHE A 131 -14.58 13.42 -0.26
CA PHE A 131 -14.93 14.84 -0.25
C PHE A 131 -15.20 15.34 1.18
N GLY A 132 -15.99 14.59 1.95
CA GLY A 132 -16.27 14.91 3.36
C GLY A 132 -15.01 14.95 4.21
N LEU A 133 -14.10 13.97 4.06
CA LEU A 133 -12.83 13.91 4.79
C LEU A 133 -11.90 15.08 4.42
N VAL A 134 -11.73 15.38 3.13
CA VAL A 134 -10.89 16.49 2.66
C VAL A 134 -11.41 17.84 3.18
N LYS A 135 -12.75 18.00 3.21
CA LYS A 135 -13.36 19.20 3.81
C LYS A 135 -13.22 19.24 5.33
N ALA A 136 -13.39 18.12 6.03
CA ALA A 136 -13.24 18.04 7.48
C ALA A 136 -11.80 18.33 7.95
N ILE A 137 -10.80 17.93 7.16
CA ILE A 137 -9.38 18.25 7.40
C ILE A 137 -9.08 19.73 7.08
N GLY A 138 -9.97 20.43 6.38
CA GLY A 138 -9.77 21.83 6.01
C GLY A 138 -8.87 22.06 4.79
N ILE A 139 -8.66 21.03 3.98
CA ILE A 139 -7.79 21.11 2.78
C ILE A 139 -8.50 21.94 1.70
N ASN A 140 -7.83 23.02 1.27
CA ASN A 140 -8.32 23.97 0.27
C ASN A 140 -7.21 24.34 -0.72
N GLY A 141 -7.55 25.17 -1.72
CA GLY A 141 -6.56 25.68 -2.69
C GLY A 141 -6.01 24.61 -3.62
N VAL A 142 -4.74 24.72 -3.94
CA VAL A 142 -4.05 23.87 -4.94
C VAL A 142 -4.06 22.39 -4.57
N MET A 143 -4.04 22.06 -3.25
CA MET A 143 -4.01 20.67 -2.78
C MET A 143 -5.38 19.98 -2.75
N PHE A 144 -6.46 20.72 -2.92
CA PHE A 144 -7.80 20.16 -2.84
C PHE A 144 -8.04 19.02 -3.84
N TRP A 145 -7.78 19.27 -5.12
CA TRP A 145 -7.98 18.26 -6.17
C TRP A 145 -7.00 17.08 -6.10
N PRO A 146 -5.69 17.28 -5.91
CA PRO A 146 -4.75 16.17 -5.69
C PRO A 146 -5.18 15.26 -4.53
N MET A 147 -5.61 15.83 -3.40
CA MET A 147 -6.06 15.05 -2.25
C MET A 147 -7.35 14.29 -2.50
N LEU A 148 -8.30 14.87 -3.26
CA LEU A 148 -9.50 14.14 -3.69
C LEU A 148 -9.16 12.94 -4.59
N ILE A 149 -8.30 13.14 -5.59
CA ILE A 149 -7.89 12.09 -6.53
C ILE A 149 -7.15 10.97 -5.78
N TYR A 150 -6.23 11.36 -4.90
CA TYR A 150 -5.45 10.41 -4.11
C TYR A 150 -6.33 9.62 -3.14
N GLY A 151 -7.16 10.30 -2.37
CA GLY A 151 -8.10 9.67 -1.43
C GLY A 151 -9.09 8.74 -2.14
N PHE A 152 -9.55 9.12 -3.35
CA PHE A 152 -10.39 8.24 -4.17
C PHE A 152 -9.63 6.97 -4.59
N GLY A 153 -8.35 7.08 -4.95
CA GLY A 153 -7.48 5.94 -5.23
C GLY A 153 -7.36 4.98 -4.04
N LEU A 154 -7.19 5.50 -2.82
CA LEU A 154 -7.18 4.71 -1.58
C LEU A 154 -8.52 4.00 -1.33
N MET A 155 -9.64 4.70 -1.50
CA MET A 155 -10.97 4.10 -1.37
C MET A 155 -11.21 3.00 -2.41
N MET A 156 -10.75 3.20 -3.65
CA MET A 156 -10.82 2.19 -4.71
C MET A 156 -9.99 0.94 -4.38
N LEU A 157 -8.83 1.10 -3.74
CA LEU A 157 -8.02 -0.04 -3.27
C LEU A 157 -8.80 -0.85 -2.22
N ILE A 158 -9.38 -0.18 -1.22
CA ILE A 158 -10.25 -0.81 -0.19
C ILE A 158 -11.44 -1.50 -0.85
N PHE A 159 -12.15 -0.81 -1.75
CA PHE A 159 -13.30 -1.36 -2.46
C PHE A 159 -12.93 -2.62 -3.26
N SER A 160 -11.79 -2.61 -3.94
CA SER A 160 -11.31 -3.76 -4.72
C SER A 160 -11.07 -4.99 -3.84
N ALA A 161 -10.46 -4.79 -2.66
CA ALA A 161 -10.25 -5.87 -1.70
C ALA A 161 -11.56 -6.34 -1.05
N LEU A 162 -12.44 -5.41 -0.66
CA LEU A 162 -13.75 -5.70 -0.07
C LEU A 162 -14.65 -6.48 -1.04
N ALA A 163 -14.69 -6.08 -2.31
CA ALA A 163 -15.42 -6.82 -3.35
C ALA A 163 -14.93 -8.27 -3.45
N GLY A 164 -13.62 -8.49 -3.28
CA GLY A 164 -13.05 -9.84 -3.19
C GLY A 164 -13.53 -10.61 -1.96
N VAL A 165 -13.59 -9.99 -0.79
CA VAL A 165 -14.12 -10.63 0.44
C VAL A 165 -15.57 -11.05 0.27
N LEU A 166 -16.41 -10.18 -0.32
CA LEU A 166 -17.85 -10.39 -0.42
C LEU A 166 -18.22 -11.40 -1.50
N ARG A 167 -17.49 -11.46 -2.60
CA ARG A 167 -17.88 -12.15 -3.82
C ARG A 167 -17.10 -13.43 -4.12
N MET A 168 -15.89 -13.56 -3.57
CA MET A 168 -15.09 -14.74 -3.83
C MET A 168 -15.49 -15.95 -2.99
N PRO A 169 -15.27 -17.19 -3.51
CA PRO A 169 -15.58 -18.42 -2.77
C PRO A 169 -14.92 -18.47 -1.40
N ARG A 170 -15.57 -19.14 -0.43
CA ARG A 170 -15.09 -19.28 0.96
C ARG A 170 -13.63 -19.71 1.06
N ARG A 171 -13.18 -20.63 0.19
CA ARG A 171 -11.78 -21.13 0.15
C ARG A 171 -10.74 -20.02 -0.08
N SER A 172 -11.10 -18.93 -0.73
CA SER A 172 -10.20 -17.82 -1.04
C SER A 172 -10.40 -16.59 -0.18
N ARG A 173 -11.44 -16.59 0.62
CA ARG A 173 -11.85 -15.41 1.40
C ARG A 173 -10.74 -14.95 2.37
N GLY A 174 -9.96 -15.88 2.93
CA GLY A 174 -8.81 -15.56 3.78
C GLY A 174 -7.76 -14.68 3.09
N THR A 175 -7.47 -14.93 1.81
CA THR A 175 -6.56 -14.08 1.02
C THR A 175 -7.11 -12.66 0.87
N TRP A 176 -8.43 -12.52 0.63
CA TRP A 176 -9.08 -11.24 0.46
C TRP A 176 -9.16 -10.45 1.78
N TRP A 177 -9.33 -11.13 2.92
CA TRP A 177 -9.22 -10.48 4.23
C TRP A 177 -7.82 -9.92 4.51
N ILE A 178 -6.76 -10.64 4.11
CA ILE A 178 -5.38 -10.15 4.21
C ILE A 178 -5.20 -8.90 3.35
N LEU A 179 -5.70 -8.90 2.10
CA LEU A 179 -5.62 -7.76 1.20
C LEU A 179 -6.43 -6.56 1.71
N LEU A 180 -7.61 -6.80 2.26
CA LEU A 180 -8.44 -5.75 2.84
C LEU A 180 -7.78 -5.13 4.08
N ALA A 181 -7.21 -5.95 4.96
CA ALA A 181 -6.46 -5.46 6.12
C ALA A 181 -5.25 -4.62 5.67
N GLY A 182 -4.51 -5.08 4.64
CA GLY A 182 -3.42 -4.31 4.04
C GLY A 182 -3.89 -2.97 3.47
N ALA A 183 -4.99 -2.95 2.71
CA ALA A 183 -5.54 -1.72 2.13
C ALA A 183 -6.02 -0.73 3.21
N LEU A 184 -6.65 -1.22 4.27
CA LEU A 184 -7.11 -0.39 5.39
C LEU A 184 -5.93 0.20 6.17
N LEU A 185 -4.90 -0.60 6.48
CA LEU A 185 -3.69 -0.11 7.17
C LEU A 185 -2.91 0.89 6.32
N PHE A 186 -2.86 0.67 5.00
CA PHE A 186 -2.23 1.61 4.08
C PHE A 186 -2.97 2.96 4.10
N THR A 187 -4.28 2.92 3.93
CA THR A 187 -5.13 4.13 3.97
C THR A 187 -5.03 4.86 5.30
N PHE A 188 -4.95 4.12 6.41
CA PHE A 188 -4.77 4.71 7.74
C PHE A 188 -3.40 5.40 7.88
N SER A 189 -2.33 4.77 7.42
CA SER A 189 -0.99 5.36 7.39
C SER A 189 -0.98 6.67 6.60
N ASP A 190 -1.56 6.66 5.41
CA ASP A 190 -1.60 7.83 4.53
C ASP A 190 -2.49 8.96 5.06
N ALA A 191 -3.59 8.60 5.73
CA ALA A 191 -4.41 9.57 6.43
C ALA A 191 -3.62 10.29 7.54
N LEU A 192 -2.77 9.57 8.29
CA LEU A 192 -1.88 10.17 9.29
C LEU A 192 -0.83 11.09 8.65
N ILE A 193 -0.27 10.74 7.49
CA ILE A 193 0.65 11.60 6.74
C ILE A 193 -0.07 12.88 6.29
N ALA A 194 -1.30 12.77 5.78
CA ALA A 194 -2.09 13.93 5.40
C ALA A 194 -2.38 14.82 6.62
N MET A 195 -2.82 14.25 7.74
CA MET A 195 -3.09 15.00 8.97
C MET A 195 -1.82 15.68 9.52
N GLU A 196 -0.64 15.08 9.32
CA GLU A 196 0.65 15.69 9.64
C GLU A 196 0.95 16.89 8.75
N THR A 197 0.79 16.70 7.44
CA THR A 197 1.12 17.70 6.42
C THR A 197 0.24 18.95 6.54
N PHE A 198 -1.01 18.78 6.98
CA PHE A 198 -1.97 19.88 7.17
C PHE A 198 -2.15 20.33 8.63
N ASP A 199 -1.27 19.88 9.52
CA ASP A 199 -1.19 20.29 10.93
C ASP A 199 -2.49 20.06 11.74
N VAL A 200 -3.26 19.01 11.36
CA VAL A 200 -4.54 18.67 11.99
C VAL A 200 -4.37 17.83 13.25
N LEU A 201 -3.37 16.96 13.28
CA LEU A 201 -3.13 16.05 14.39
C LEU A 201 -1.64 15.91 14.67
N SER A 202 -1.24 16.14 15.92
CA SER A 202 0.15 15.98 16.37
C SER A 202 0.22 15.15 17.65
N PHE A 203 1.10 14.12 17.64
CA PHE A 203 1.47 13.34 18.81
C PHE A 203 2.88 12.76 18.63
N SER A 204 3.62 12.56 19.71
CA SER A 204 5.06 12.27 19.68
C SER A 204 5.41 10.96 18.94
N THR A 205 4.57 9.93 19.05
CA THR A 205 4.80 8.61 18.42
C THR A 205 4.23 8.50 17.00
N ARG A 206 3.69 9.59 16.43
CA ARG A 206 3.08 9.59 15.08
C ARG A 206 4.00 9.02 14.00
N PRO A 207 5.29 9.41 13.87
CA PRO A 207 6.16 8.87 12.84
C PRO A 207 6.37 7.36 12.96
N PHE A 208 6.37 6.83 14.19
CA PHE A 208 6.42 5.38 14.45
C PHE A 208 5.13 4.69 13.99
N VAL A 209 3.97 5.24 14.34
CA VAL A 209 2.66 4.65 13.98
C VAL A 209 2.48 4.64 12.46
N ILE A 210 2.84 5.73 11.76
CA ILE A 210 2.81 5.81 10.29
C ILE A 210 3.65 4.67 9.69
N MET A 211 4.91 4.53 10.10
CA MET A 211 5.80 3.51 9.54
C MET A 211 5.37 2.09 9.90
N LEU A 212 4.90 1.87 11.12
CA LEU A 212 4.42 0.55 11.57
C LEU A 212 3.22 0.10 10.71
N THR A 213 2.21 0.96 10.56
CA THR A 213 1.00 0.65 9.79
C THR A 213 1.30 0.52 8.30
N TYR A 214 2.19 1.36 7.77
CA TYR A 214 2.65 1.29 6.39
C TYR A 214 3.37 -0.03 6.07
N LEU A 215 4.38 -0.41 6.88
CA LEU A 215 5.16 -1.62 6.64
C LEU A 215 4.31 -2.89 6.85
N ALA A 216 3.41 -2.88 7.83
CA ALA A 216 2.43 -3.95 7.99
C ALA A 216 1.50 -4.05 6.78
N ALA A 217 1.02 -2.92 6.25
CA ALA A 217 0.21 -2.87 5.04
C ALA A 217 0.94 -3.45 3.83
N GLN A 218 2.17 -3.02 3.58
CA GLN A 218 2.98 -3.51 2.47
C GLN A 218 3.27 -5.01 2.56
N ALA A 219 3.55 -5.53 3.76
CA ALA A 219 3.74 -6.96 3.98
C ALA A 219 2.45 -7.76 3.72
N LEU A 220 1.29 -7.27 4.19
CA LEU A 220 0.00 -7.93 3.95
C LEU A 220 -0.38 -7.90 2.47
N LEU A 221 -0.19 -6.77 1.78
CA LEU A 221 -0.44 -6.64 0.34
C LEU A 221 0.49 -7.54 -0.47
N ALA A 222 1.77 -7.67 -0.07
CA ALA A 222 2.71 -8.61 -0.69
C ALA A 222 2.25 -10.06 -0.52
N VAL A 223 1.95 -10.49 0.71
CA VAL A 223 1.50 -11.87 1.01
C VAL A 223 0.19 -12.18 0.30
N GLY A 224 -0.79 -11.28 0.36
CA GLY A 224 -2.07 -11.44 -0.31
C GLY A 224 -1.93 -11.47 -1.83
N GLY A 225 -1.11 -10.59 -2.40
CA GLY A 225 -0.79 -10.53 -3.82
C GLY A 225 -0.10 -11.81 -4.32
N ILE A 226 0.90 -12.31 -3.61
CA ILE A 226 1.55 -13.61 -3.90
C ILE A 226 0.51 -14.73 -3.93
N ARG A 227 -0.39 -14.78 -2.93
CA ARG A 227 -1.45 -15.80 -2.88
C ARG A 227 -2.42 -15.71 -4.06
N LEU A 228 -2.72 -14.50 -4.56
CA LEU A 228 -3.54 -14.34 -5.77
C LEU A 228 -2.81 -14.81 -7.03
N ILE A 229 -1.51 -14.49 -7.16
CA ILE A 229 -0.67 -14.85 -8.31
C ILE A 229 -0.49 -16.36 -8.44
N LEU A 230 -0.38 -17.06 -7.31
CA LEU A 230 -0.18 -18.52 -7.27
C LEU A 230 -1.48 -19.33 -7.30
N ARG A 231 -2.63 -18.65 -7.38
CA ARG A 231 -3.93 -19.33 -7.48
C ARG A 231 -4.09 -19.99 -8.85
N LYS A 232 -4.31 -21.30 -8.81
CA LYS A 232 -4.80 -22.09 -9.96
C LYS A 232 -6.32 -22.02 -10.04
#